data_1f727197e2e0c0a6e14c440563008868
#
_entry.id   1f727197e2e0c0a6e14c440563008868
#
_cell.length_a   1.000
_cell.length_b   1.000
_cell.length_c   1.000
_cell.angle_alpha   90.00
_cell.angle_beta   90.00
_cell.angle_gamma   90.00
#
_symmetry.space_group_name_H-M   'P 1'
#
loop_
_entity.id
_entity.type
_entity.pdbx_description
1 polymer ?
#
loop_
_entity_poly.entity_id
_entity_poly.type
_entity_poly.pdbx_seq_one_letter_code
_entity_poly.pdbx_strand_id
1 'polypeptide(L)'
;MTSTVPFVSNGVANGNGNGSLNPQISARIRERLREAGASFLANDNIADHLQPGELDQLQVEVADKVRDLLRSLVIDIDNDHNTHETAERVAKMYLQEVFKGRYHQQPKVASFPNVKQLDEIYTVGPITVRSACSHHLVPIMGNCWIGIKPGARVIGLSKFTRVADWVFSRPHIQEEAVMILADEIEKLCEPQGLGIIIKAQHYCMKWRG
;
A
#
# COMPACT_ATOMS: atom_id res chain seq x y z
N MET A 1 5.58 43.35 18.28
CA MET A 1 6.99 43.26 17.85
C MET A 1 7.20 41.86 17.35
N THR A 2 7.11 41.69 16.04
CA THR A 2 7.25 40.36 15.35
C THR A 2 8.70 40.24 14.93
N SER A 3 9.44 39.33 15.56
CA SER A 3 10.81 38.97 15.21
C SER A 3 10.80 37.91 14.10
N THR A 4 11.17 38.33 12.89
CA THR A 4 11.43 37.40 11.77
C THR A 4 12.88 36.97 11.83
N VAL A 5 13.12 35.66 12.02
CA VAL A 5 14.43 35.05 11.90
C VAL A 5 14.70 34.73 10.43
N PRO A 6 15.82 35.20 9.82
CA PRO A 6 16.11 34.87 8.44
C PRO A 6 16.61 33.43 8.30
N PHE A 7 16.07 32.73 7.30
CA PHE A 7 16.53 31.40 6.88
C PHE A 7 17.88 31.51 6.18
N VAL A 8 18.94 31.01 6.80
CA VAL A 8 20.28 30.95 6.18
C VAL A 8 20.42 29.60 5.46
N SER A 9 20.48 29.64 4.15
CA SER A 9 20.83 28.46 3.33
C SER A 9 22.35 28.26 3.37
N ASN A 10 22.81 27.29 4.16
CA ASN A 10 24.18 26.83 4.05
C ASN A 10 24.31 25.91 2.84
N GLY A 11 24.98 26.39 1.80
CA GLY A 11 25.39 25.57 0.67
C GLY A 11 26.41 24.51 1.12
N VAL A 12 26.02 23.27 1.08
CA VAL A 12 26.94 22.13 1.25
C VAL A 12 27.67 21.96 -0.08
N ALA A 13 29.00 22.19 -0.05
CA ALA A 13 29.87 21.95 -1.19
C ALA A 13 29.87 20.47 -1.57
N ASN A 14 29.45 20.19 -2.80
CA ASN A 14 29.53 18.86 -3.41
C ASN A 14 31.02 18.50 -3.64
N GLY A 15 31.50 17.51 -2.88
CA GLY A 15 32.72 16.79 -3.23
C GLY A 15 32.47 15.94 -4.49
N ASN A 16 33.18 16.27 -5.56
CA ASN A 16 33.21 15.49 -6.82
C ASN A 16 33.82 14.10 -6.57
N GLY A 17 32.97 13.09 -6.52
CA GLY A 17 33.32 11.70 -6.71
C GLY A 17 32.68 11.21 -7.98
N ASN A 18 33.45 11.13 -9.08
CA ASN A 18 33.03 10.65 -10.38
C ASN A 18 32.97 9.12 -10.37
N GLY A 19 31.97 8.54 -9.66
CA GLY A 19 31.52 7.16 -9.82
C GLY A 19 30.22 7.21 -10.60
N SER A 20 30.06 6.45 -11.65
CA SER A 20 28.81 6.30 -12.39
C SER A 20 27.74 5.83 -11.40
N LEU A 21 26.96 6.78 -10.89
CA LEU A 21 25.86 6.51 -9.98
C LEU A 21 24.82 5.71 -10.78
N ASN A 22 24.82 4.40 -10.57
CA ASN A 22 23.71 3.58 -11.03
C ASN A 22 22.43 4.23 -10.45
N PRO A 23 21.47 4.67 -11.28
CA PRO A 23 20.33 5.41 -10.78
C PRO A 23 19.60 4.55 -9.72
N GLN A 24 19.17 5.19 -8.64
CA GLN A 24 18.42 4.53 -7.57
C GLN A 24 17.30 3.69 -8.17
N ILE A 25 17.08 2.50 -7.63
CA ILE A 25 16.08 1.58 -8.17
C ILE A 25 14.68 2.22 -8.25
N SER A 26 14.31 3.01 -7.26
CA SER A 26 13.06 3.77 -7.25
C SER A 26 12.96 4.79 -8.41
N ALA A 27 14.08 5.38 -8.83
CA ALA A 27 14.12 6.29 -9.96
C ALA A 27 13.89 5.55 -11.29
N ARG A 28 14.52 4.39 -11.47
CA ARG A 28 14.33 3.53 -12.67
C ARG A 28 12.88 3.05 -12.78
N ILE A 29 12.28 2.61 -11.66
CA ILE A 29 10.87 2.17 -11.64
C ILE A 29 9.95 3.34 -12.00
N ARG A 30 10.16 4.52 -11.41
CA ARG A 30 9.36 5.72 -11.73
C ARG A 30 9.48 6.15 -13.18
N GLU A 31 10.64 6.05 -13.78
CA GLU A 31 10.83 6.37 -15.20
C GLU A 31 10.04 5.41 -16.08
N ARG A 32 10.15 4.10 -15.85
CA ARG A 32 9.37 3.07 -16.53
C ARG A 32 7.85 3.31 -16.42
N LEU A 33 7.36 3.70 -15.24
CA LEU A 33 5.95 4.03 -15.03
C LEU A 33 5.52 5.25 -15.86
N ARG A 34 6.36 6.31 -15.93
CA ARG A 34 6.09 7.48 -16.76
C ARG A 34 6.10 7.15 -18.26
N GLU A 35 7.09 6.40 -18.73
CA GLU A 35 7.18 5.95 -20.12
C GLU A 35 5.98 5.10 -20.54
N ALA A 36 5.44 4.30 -19.61
CA ALA A 36 4.24 3.51 -19.83
C ALA A 36 2.93 4.32 -19.69
N GLY A 37 2.99 5.60 -19.31
CA GLY A 37 1.80 6.40 -19.01
C GLY A 37 0.99 5.85 -17.83
N ALA A 38 1.61 5.04 -16.97
CA ALA A 38 0.94 4.40 -15.85
C ALA A 38 0.81 5.35 -14.65
N SER A 39 -0.33 5.28 -13.96
CA SER A 39 -0.52 5.94 -12.68
C SER A 39 0.30 5.23 -11.58
N PHE A 40 0.84 6.00 -10.65
CA PHE A 40 1.56 5.46 -9.48
C PHE A 40 1.26 6.25 -8.20
N LEU A 41 0.01 6.65 -8.04
CA LEU A 41 -0.51 7.23 -6.79
C LEU A 41 -0.31 6.25 -5.62
N ALA A 42 -0.55 6.70 -4.41
CA ALA A 42 -0.26 5.91 -3.21
C ALA A 42 -0.99 4.54 -3.20
N ASN A 43 -2.22 4.50 -3.67
CA ASN A 43 -3.09 3.33 -3.69
C ASN A 43 -3.08 2.52 -5.00
N ASP A 44 -2.30 2.94 -6.01
CA ASP A 44 -2.16 2.17 -7.25
C ASP A 44 -1.35 0.90 -7.04
N ASN A 45 -1.70 -0.15 -7.78
CA ASN A 45 -0.83 -1.31 -7.96
C ASN A 45 0.16 -1.05 -9.09
N ILE A 46 1.45 -1.31 -8.84
CA ILE A 46 2.53 -1.12 -9.81
C ILE A 46 3.26 -2.41 -10.17
N ALA A 47 2.69 -3.56 -9.80
CA ALA A 47 3.34 -4.86 -9.95
C ALA A 47 3.71 -5.20 -11.40
N ASP A 48 2.91 -4.79 -12.39
CA ASP A 48 3.17 -5.01 -13.82
C ASP A 48 4.42 -4.28 -14.33
N HIS A 49 4.86 -3.27 -13.59
CA HIS A 49 6.00 -2.43 -13.93
C HIS A 49 7.26 -2.77 -13.12
N LEU A 50 7.22 -3.83 -12.31
CA LEU A 50 8.39 -4.33 -11.57
C LEU A 50 9.05 -5.49 -12.33
N GLN A 51 10.38 -5.46 -12.38
CA GLN A 51 11.19 -6.56 -12.92
C GLN A 51 11.62 -7.50 -11.79
N PRO A 52 11.95 -8.77 -12.11
CA PRO A 52 12.46 -9.72 -11.11
C PRO A 52 13.65 -9.15 -10.32
N GLY A 53 13.60 -9.25 -8.99
CA GLY A 53 14.64 -8.77 -8.08
C GLY A 53 14.61 -7.27 -7.78
N GLU A 54 13.77 -6.47 -8.45
CA GLU A 54 13.69 -5.03 -8.18
C GLU A 54 13.05 -4.71 -6.84
N LEU A 55 12.13 -5.55 -6.36
CA LEU A 55 11.51 -5.35 -5.05
C LEU A 55 12.51 -5.50 -3.90
N ASP A 56 13.44 -6.45 -4.02
CA ASP A 56 14.51 -6.64 -3.03
C ASP A 56 15.49 -5.45 -3.04
N GLN A 57 15.86 -4.97 -4.24
CA GLN A 57 16.69 -3.77 -4.37
C GLN A 57 15.98 -2.52 -3.80
N LEU A 58 14.67 -2.40 -4.04
CA LEU A 58 13.86 -1.31 -3.49
C LEU A 58 13.79 -1.38 -1.97
N GLN A 59 13.74 -2.59 -1.39
CA GLN A 59 13.76 -2.77 0.06
C GLN A 59 15.07 -2.28 0.68
N VAL A 60 16.21 -2.54 0.03
CA VAL A 60 17.50 -2.00 0.47
C VAL A 60 17.51 -0.47 0.40
N GLU A 61 17.07 0.11 -0.73
CA GLU A 61 17.01 1.58 -0.87
C GLU A 61 16.09 2.22 0.19
N VAL A 62 14.93 1.62 0.47
CA VAL A 62 14.00 2.11 1.51
C VAL A 62 14.64 2.00 2.90
N ALA A 63 15.35 0.91 3.20
CA ALA A 63 16.07 0.78 4.48
C ALA A 63 17.09 1.89 4.67
N ASP A 64 17.85 2.24 3.63
CA ASP A 64 18.79 3.35 3.68
C ASP A 64 18.10 4.69 4.00
N LYS A 65 16.96 4.95 3.35
CA LYS A 65 16.18 6.18 3.62
C LYS A 65 15.57 6.21 5.01
N VAL A 66 15.14 5.07 5.53
CA VAL A 66 14.67 4.96 6.93
C VAL A 66 15.81 5.19 7.90
N ARG A 67 17.02 4.70 7.61
CA ARG A 67 18.23 4.96 8.41
C ARG A 67 18.54 6.45 8.48
N ASP A 68 18.47 7.13 7.34
CA ASP A 68 18.65 8.59 7.26
C ASP A 68 17.55 9.33 8.06
N LEU A 69 16.30 8.87 7.99
CA LEU A 69 15.20 9.42 8.78
C LEU A 69 15.46 9.29 10.29
N LEU A 70 15.86 8.09 10.74
CA LEU A 70 16.16 7.86 12.16
C LEU A 70 17.30 8.77 12.66
N ARG A 71 18.37 8.95 11.88
CA ARG A 71 19.46 9.88 12.19
C ARG A 71 18.96 11.32 12.23
N SER A 72 18.08 11.72 11.33
CA SER A 72 17.47 13.07 11.33
C SER A 72 16.56 13.31 12.54
N LEU A 73 15.99 12.25 13.11
CA LEU A 73 15.27 12.28 14.39
C LEU A 73 16.22 12.27 15.61
N VAL A 74 17.54 12.32 15.37
CA VAL A 74 18.60 12.30 16.41
C VAL A 74 18.56 11.00 17.22
N ILE A 75 18.24 9.88 16.59
CA ILE A 75 18.28 8.53 17.18
C ILE A 75 19.66 7.92 16.87
N ASP A 76 20.36 7.48 17.91
CA ASP A 76 21.68 6.84 17.78
C ASP A 76 21.51 5.35 17.44
N ILE A 77 21.25 5.07 16.18
CA ILE A 77 21.01 3.71 15.66
C ILE A 77 22.28 2.84 15.66
N ASP A 78 23.44 3.43 15.81
CA ASP A 78 24.72 2.71 15.77
C ASP A 78 25.06 2.11 17.16
N ASN A 79 24.61 2.73 18.26
CA ASN A 79 24.87 2.30 19.63
C ASN A 79 23.61 1.78 20.35
N ASP A 80 22.39 2.12 19.91
CA ASP A 80 21.16 1.62 20.50
C ASP A 80 20.78 0.26 19.93
N HIS A 81 20.97 -0.80 20.73
CA HIS A 81 20.63 -2.18 20.37
C HIS A 81 19.15 -2.39 20.03
N ASN A 82 18.23 -1.54 20.49
CA ASN A 82 16.79 -1.64 20.16
C ASN A 82 16.49 -1.15 18.76
N THR A 83 17.25 -0.17 18.26
CA THR A 83 17.00 0.47 16.95
C THR A 83 17.96 0.04 15.86
N HIS A 84 18.92 -0.80 16.17
CA HIS A 84 19.98 -1.25 15.25
C HIS A 84 19.43 -1.85 13.94
N GLU A 85 18.36 -2.65 13.98
CA GLU A 85 17.73 -3.25 12.79
C GLU A 85 16.40 -2.58 12.39
N THR A 86 16.08 -1.42 12.97
CA THR A 86 14.78 -0.77 12.74
C THR A 86 14.58 -0.38 11.28
N ALA A 87 15.62 0.06 10.60
CA ALA A 87 15.54 0.48 9.20
C ALA A 87 15.13 -0.69 8.28
N GLU A 88 15.76 -1.84 8.45
CA GLU A 88 15.47 -3.05 7.68
C GLU A 88 14.06 -3.60 7.98
N ARG A 89 13.69 -3.61 9.25
CA ARG A 89 12.35 -4.05 9.70
C ARG A 89 11.25 -3.16 9.14
N VAL A 90 11.43 -1.83 9.16
CA VAL A 90 10.47 -0.88 8.60
C VAL A 90 10.38 -1.01 7.08
N ALA A 91 11.51 -1.14 6.38
CA ALA A 91 11.52 -1.35 4.93
C ALA A 91 10.79 -2.65 4.54
N LYS A 92 11.09 -3.76 5.23
CA LYS A 92 10.40 -5.03 5.02
C LYS A 92 8.91 -4.91 5.30
N MET A 93 8.53 -4.32 6.42
CA MET A 93 7.14 -4.11 6.82
C MET A 93 6.36 -3.37 5.72
N TYR A 94 6.88 -2.27 5.20
CA TYR A 94 6.19 -1.51 4.17
C TYR A 94 6.11 -2.27 2.83
N LEU A 95 7.19 -2.88 2.36
CA LEU A 95 7.21 -3.47 1.02
C LEU A 95 6.59 -4.87 0.97
N GLN A 96 6.79 -5.69 2.00
CA GLN A 96 6.41 -7.09 1.99
C GLN A 96 5.11 -7.40 2.77
N GLU A 97 4.68 -6.49 3.67
CA GLU A 97 3.57 -6.78 4.57
C GLU A 97 2.40 -5.80 4.36
N VAL A 98 2.57 -4.53 4.78
CA VAL A 98 1.45 -3.58 4.82
C VAL A 98 1.14 -2.91 3.49
N PHE A 99 2.10 -2.84 2.54
CA PHE A 99 1.88 -2.33 1.18
C PHE A 99 2.07 -3.39 0.10
N LYS A 100 2.04 -4.67 0.46
CA LYS A 100 2.24 -5.78 -0.50
C LYS A 100 1.27 -5.71 -1.70
N GLY A 101 0.05 -5.24 -1.50
CA GLY A 101 -0.95 -5.07 -2.56
C GLY A 101 -0.57 -4.03 -3.61
N ARG A 102 0.40 -3.14 -3.31
CA ARG A 102 0.96 -2.21 -4.28
C ARG A 102 1.98 -2.88 -5.21
N TYR A 103 2.72 -3.86 -4.71
CA TYR A 103 3.89 -4.44 -5.37
C TYR A 103 3.68 -5.86 -5.90
N HIS A 104 2.56 -6.50 -5.53
CA HIS A 104 2.22 -7.85 -5.98
C HIS A 104 0.98 -7.87 -6.85
N GLN A 105 0.95 -8.82 -7.78
CA GLN A 105 -0.18 -9.05 -8.66
C GLN A 105 -1.47 -9.38 -7.89
N GLN A 106 -2.59 -9.07 -8.50
CA GLN A 106 -3.90 -9.47 -7.98
C GLN A 106 -3.97 -10.99 -7.77
N PRO A 107 -4.53 -11.47 -6.66
CA PRO A 107 -4.73 -12.89 -6.47
C PRO A 107 -5.55 -13.51 -7.60
N LYS A 108 -5.13 -14.65 -8.10
CA LYS A 108 -5.91 -15.39 -9.11
C LYS A 108 -7.25 -15.82 -8.52
N VAL A 109 -8.33 -15.40 -9.15
CA VAL A 109 -9.71 -15.70 -8.77
C VAL A 109 -10.38 -16.43 -9.92
N ALA A 110 -10.79 -17.68 -9.68
CA ALA A 110 -11.68 -18.38 -10.60
C ALA A 110 -13.12 -17.96 -10.34
N SER A 111 -13.81 -17.56 -11.38
CA SER A 111 -15.26 -17.34 -11.35
C SER A 111 -15.97 -18.49 -12.08
N PHE A 112 -17.19 -18.78 -11.63
CA PHE A 112 -18.00 -19.91 -12.11
C PHE A 112 -19.37 -19.42 -12.57
N PRO A 113 -20.02 -20.08 -13.55
CA PRO A 113 -21.41 -19.79 -13.88
C PRO A 113 -22.31 -20.02 -12.67
N ASN A 114 -23.31 -19.16 -12.47
CA ASN A 114 -24.35 -19.32 -11.44
C ASN A 114 -25.41 -20.34 -11.91
N VAL A 115 -25.01 -21.62 -12.04
CA VAL A 115 -25.86 -22.69 -12.57
C VAL A 115 -27.12 -22.93 -11.73
N LYS A 116 -27.02 -22.68 -10.43
CA LYS A 116 -28.17 -22.85 -9.49
C LYS A 116 -29.10 -21.65 -9.47
N GLN A 117 -28.83 -20.61 -10.26
CA GLN A 117 -29.61 -19.37 -10.30
C GLN A 117 -29.82 -18.76 -8.89
N LEU A 118 -28.77 -18.79 -8.08
CA LEU A 118 -28.82 -18.17 -6.77
C LEU A 118 -29.08 -16.66 -6.95
N ASP A 119 -30.12 -16.15 -6.27
CA ASP A 119 -30.59 -14.78 -6.36
C ASP A 119 -30.76 -14.10 -4.97
N GLU A 120 -30.55 -14.86 -3.90
CA GLU A 120 -30.59 -14.34 -2.54
C GLU A 120 -29.32 -13.58 -2.21
N ILE A 121 -29.46 -12.50 -1.43
CA ILE A 121 -28.31 -11.74 -0.94
C ILE A 121 -27.59 -12.55 0.12
N TYR A 122 -26.29 -12.69 -0.04
CA TYR A 122 -25.41 -13.23 0.99
C TYR A 122 -24.33 -12.21 1.40
N THR A 123 -23.79 -12.36 2.60
CA THR A 123 -22.75 -11.51 3.14
C THR A 123 -21.48 -12.30 3.41
N VAL A 124 -20.33 -11.66 3.14
CA VAL A 124 -19.01 -12.17 3.48
C VAL A 124 -18.39 -11.20 4.48
N GLY A 125 -18.07 -11.69 5.66
CA GLY A 125 -17.48 -10.88 6.73
C GLY A 125 -17.65 -11.50 8.11
N PRO A 126 -16.98 -10.98 9.14
CA PRO A 126 -16.03 -9.86 9.05
C PRO A 126 -14.72 -10.24 8.35
N ILE A 127 -14.28 -9.40 7.41
CA ILE A 127 -12.95 -9.49 6.79
C ILE A 127 -12.06 -8.48 7.50
N THR A 128 -10.92 -8.91 8.01
CA THR A 128 -9.98 -8.02 8.68
C THR A 128 -9.40 -6.99 7.70
N VAL A 129 -9.56 -5.70 8.03
CA VAL A 129 -8.94 -4.59 7.32
C VAL A 129 -7.61 -4.26 8.01
N ARG A 130 -6.53 -4.35 7.26
CA ARG A 130 -5.20 -3.84 7.63
C ARG A 130 -4.73 -2.96 6.48
N SER A 131 -4.73 -1.66 6.71
CA SER A 131 -4.34 -0.65 5.73
C SER A 131 -3.52 0.43 6.42
N ALA A 132 -3.04 1.39 5.66
CA ALA A 132 -2.41 2.58 6.20
C ALA A 132 -3.02 3.84 5.58
N CYS A 133 -3.14 4.88 6.40
CA CYS A 133 -3.56 6.20 5.94
C CYS A 133 -2.53 6.76 4.96
N SER A 134 -2.93 7.13 3.74
CA SER A 134 -2.04 7.71 2.73
C SER A 134 -1.36 9.02 3.17
N HIS A 135 -1.97 9.76 4.11
CA HIS A 135 -1.44 11.04 4.58
C HIS A 135 -0.29 10.91 5.58
N HIS A 136 -0.31 9.89 6.44
CA HIS A 136 0.63 9.76 7.57
C HIS A 136 1.33 8.39 7.63
N LEU A 137 0.96 7.45 6.75
CA LEU A 137 1.44 6.05 6.69
C LEU A 137 1.26 5.28 8.01
N VAL A 138 0.33 5.72 8.86
CA VAL A 138 -0.03 5.03 10.11
C VAL A 138 -1.25 4.12 9.90
N PRO A 139 -1.43 3.09 10.76
CA PRO A 139 -2.44 2.06 10.54
C PRO A 139 -3.88 2.57 10.42
N ILE A 140 -4.65 1.89 9.59
CA ILE A 140 -6.11 1.84 9.58
C ILE A 140 -6.48 0.38 9.84
N MET A 141 -7.16 0.10 10.95
CA MET A 141 -7.44 -1.26 11.40
C MET A 141 -8.93 -1.44 11.69
N GLY A 142 -9.52 -2.51 11.15
CA GLY A 142 -10.94 -2.74 11.35
C GLY A 142 -11.47 -3.97 10.65
N ASN A 143 -12.75 -3.92 10.29
CA ASN A 143 -13.44 -4.99 9.61
C ASN A 143 -14.23 -4.47 8.40
N CYS A 144 -14.34 -5.32 7.40
CA CYS A 144 -15.13 -5.11 6.20
C CYS A 144 -16.21 -6.21 6.08
N TRP A 145 -17.38 -5.82 5.60
CA TRP A 145 -18.47 -6.72 5.22
C TRP A 145 -18.87 -6.42 3.78
N ILE A 146 -19.08 -7.46 3.00
CA ILE A 146 -19.44 -7.38 1.59
C ILE A 146 -20.76 -8.11 1.43
N GLY A 147 -21.82 -7.39 1.07
CA GLY A 147 -23.13 -7.93 0.71
C GLY A 147 -23.23 -8.05 -0.80
N ILE A 148 -23.66 -9.21 -1.30
CA ILE A 148 -23.67 -9.52 -2.72
C ILE A 148 -25.03 -10.13 -3.09
N LYS A 149 -25.68 -9.56 -4.11
CA LYS A 149 -26.73 -10.24 -4.84
C LYS A 149 -26.10 -10.87 -6.09
N PRO A 150 -26.07 -12.20 -6.21
CA PRO A 150 -25.39 -12.87 -7.32
C PRO A 150 -25.94 -12.47 -8.69
N GLY A 151 -25.05 -12.41 -9.68
CA GLY A 151 -25.37 -12.28 -11.08
C GLY A 151 -25.22 -13.61 -11.82
N ALA A 152 -24.85 -13.52 -13.10
CA ALA A 152 -24.60 -14.69 -13.94
C ALA A 152 -23.36 -15.51 -13.50
N ARG A 153 -22.46 -14.89 -12.74
CA ARG A 153 -21.21 -15.49 -12.28
C ARG A 153 -21.06 -15.36 -10.75
N VAL A 154 -20.38 -16.33 -10.17
CA VAL A 154 -20.06 -16.37 -8.73
C VAL A 154 -18.60 -16.70 -8.51
N ILE A 155 -18.05 -16.28 -7.38
CA ILE A 155 -16.69 -16.62 -6.94
C ILE A 155 -16.74 -17.31 -5.56
N GLY A 156 -15.71 -18.07 -5.24
CA GLY A 156 -15.62 -18.72 -3.93
C GLY A 156 -15.48 -17.69 -2.80
N LEU A 157 -16.14 -17.92 -1.66
CA LEU A 157 -16.18 -17.00 -0.51
C LEU A 157 -14.79 -16.54 -0.05
N SER A 158 -13.81 -17.46 -0.03
CA SER A 158 -12.42 -17.14 0.33
C SER A 158 -11.73 -16.16 -0.65
N LYS A 159 -12.30 -15.96 -1.85
CA LYS A 159 -11.73 -15.05 -2.84
C LYS A 159 -12.00 -13.59 -2.49
N PHE A 160 -13.17 -13.31 -1.93
CA PHE A 160 -13.50 -11.97 -1.41
C PHE A 160 -12.48 -11.52 -0.37
N THR A 161 -12.10 -12.39 0.58
CA THR A 161 -11.10 -12.08 1.59
C THR A 161 -9.72 -11.79 0.98
N ARG A 162 -9.32 -12.57 -0.04
CA ARG A 162 -8.02 -12.37 -0.71
C ARG A 162 -7.96 -11.08 -1.53
N VAL A 163 -9.03 -10.76 -2.24
CA VAL A 163 -9.13 -9.51 -3.01
C VAL A 163 -9.16 -8.32 -2.06
N ALA A 164 -9.93 -8.39 -0.98
CA ALA A 164 -9.99 -7.36 0.03
C ALA A 164 -8.60 -7.12 0.69
N ASP A 165 -7.89 -8.19 1.09
CA ASP A 165 -6.54 -8.09 1.65
C ASP A 165 -5.56 -7.45 0.64
N TRP A 166 -5.64 -7.82 -0.64
CA TRP A 166 -4.81 -7.23 -1.69
C TRP A 166 -5.11 -5.75 -1.94
N VAL A 167 -6.39 -5.35 -1.92
CA VAL A 167 -6.78 -3.94 -2.03
C VAL A 167 -6.33 -3.16 -0.80
N PHE A 168 -6.66 -3.63 0.41
CA PHE A 168 -6.37 -2.90 1.64
C PHE A 168 -4.87 -2.83 1.98
N SER A 169 -4.06 -3.74 1.47
CA SER A 169 -2.60 -3.71 1.63
C SER A 169 -1.93 -2.65 0.74
N ARG A 170 -2.40 -1.41 0.82
CA ARG A 170 -1.87 -0.21 0.15
C ARG A 170 -2.12 1.00 1.04
N PRO A 171 -1.39 2.13 0.85
CA PRO A 171 -1.80 3.40 1.48
C PRO A 171 -3.12 3.88 0.87
N HIS A 172 -4.13 4.14 1.71
CA HIS A 172 -5.47 4.53 1.26
C HIS A 172 -6.06 5.73 2.02
N ILE A 173 -7.03 6.35 1.38
CA ILE A 173 -8.18 6.97 2.03
C ILE A 173 -9.28 5.90 2.06
N GLN A 174 -10.01 5.75 3.17
CA GLN A 174 -10.99 4.66 3.34
C GLN A 174 -12.04 4.64 2.23
N GLU A 175 -12.51 5.80 1.81
CA GLU A 175 -13.51 5.97 0.78
C GLU A 175 -13.04 5.43 -0.57
N GLU A 176 -11.81 5.73 -0.96
CA GLU A 176 -11.20 5.20 -2.19
C GLU A 176 -10.99 3.68 -2.11
N ALA A 177 -10.59 3.17 -0.94
CA ALA A 177 -10.41 1.74 -0.74
C ALA A 177 -11.72 0.96 -0.95
N VAL A 178 -12.86 1.52 -0.52
CA VAL A 178 -14.19 0.92 -0.76
C VAL A 178 -14.50 0.88 -2.25
N MET A 179 -14.27 1.98 -2.96
CA MET A 179 -14.52 2.08 -4.41
C MET A 179 -13.66 1.09 -5.20
N ILE A 180 -12.35 1.04 -4.93
CA ILE A 180 -11.43 0.11 -5.58
C ILE A 180 -11.85 -1.34 -5.32
N LEU A 181 -12.24 -1.68 -4.08
CA LEU A 181 -12.70 -3.03 -3.76
C LEU A 181 -13.99 -3.37 -4.48
N ALA A 182 -14.93 -2.43 -4.61
CA ALA A 182 -16.16 -2.63 -5.35
C ALA A 182 -15.88 -2.90 -6.83
N ASP A 183 -15.07 -2.08 -7.48
CA ASP A 183 -14.69 -2.23 -8.88
C ASP A 183 -14.03 -3.59 -9.15
N GLU A 184 -13.16 -4.04 -8.25
CA GLU A 184 -12.49 -5.34 -8.41
C GLU A 184 -13.46 -6.52 -8.25
N ILE A 185 -14.44 -6.43 -7.34
CA ILE A 185 -15.47 -7.49 -7.17
C ILE A 185 -16.41 -7.49 -8.37
N GLU A 186 -16.83 -6.33 -8.86
CA GLU A 186 -17.71 -6.23 -10.04
C GLU A 186 -17.05 -6.86 -11.28
N LYS A 187 -15.78 -6.60 -11.52
CA LYS A 187 -15.01 -7.23 -12.62
C LYS A 187 -14.94 -8.76 -12.49
N LEU A 188 -14.94 -9.30 -11.27
CA LEU A 188 -14.75 -10.73 -11.03
C LEU A 188 -16.02 -11.56 -11.13
N CYS A 189 -17.17 -11.03 -10.72
CA CYS A 189 -18.41 -11.82 -10.64
C CYS A 189 -19.68 -11.10 -11.15
N GLU A 190 -19.59 -9.89 -11.65
CA GLU A 190 -20.71 -9.15 -12.27
C GLU A 190 -22.01 -9.27 -11.46
N PRO A 191 -22.01 -8.85 -10.18
CA PRO A 191 -23.16 -9.06 -9.31
C PRO A 191 -24.33 -8.17 -9.73
N GLN A 192 -25.58 -8.62 -9.47
CA GLN A 192 -26.78 -7.78 -9.64
C GLN A 192 -26.86 -6.65 -8.60
N GLY A 193 -26.19 -6.80 -7.47
CA GLY A 193 -26.08 -5.80 -6.43
C GLY A 193 -24.87 -6.07 -5.55
N LEU A 194 -24.19 -5.00 -5.16
CA LEU A 194 -23.01 -5.02 -4.31
C LEU A 194 -23.12 -3.93 -3.25
N GLY A 195 -22.84 -4.27 -2.01
CA GLY A 195 -22.72 -3.33 -0.90
C GLY A 195 -21.49 -3.65 -0.07
N ILE A 196 -20.69 -2.63 0.26
CA ILE A 196 -19.48 -2.79 1.07
C ILE A 196 -19.55 -1.85 2.25
N ILE A 197 -19.30 -2.38 3.45
CA ILE A 197 -19.24 -1.61 4.70
C ILE A 197 -17.88 -1.84 5.33
N ILE A 198 -17.17 -0.76 5.63
CA ILE A 198 -15.93 -0.78 6.43
C ILE A 198 -16.16 -0.05 7.74
N LYS A 199 -15.83 -0.71 8.85
CA LYS A 199 -15.76 -0.10 10.17
C LYS A 199 -14.34 -0.21 10.68
N ALA A 200 -13.61 0.91 10.70
CA ALA A 200 -12.21 0.92 11.05
C ALA A 200 -11.84 2.05 12.02
N GLN A 201 -10.72 1.86 12.70
CA GLN A 201 -10.06 2.86 13.53
C GLN A 201 -8.90 3.45 12.75
N HIS A 202 -8.87 4.78 12.68
CA HIS A 202 -7.84 5.55 12.00
C HIS A 202 -6.81 6.04 13.03
N TYR A 203 -5.64 5.45 13.03
CA TYR A 203 -4.62 5.82 14.01
C TYR A 203 -4.03 7.22 13.76
N CYS A 204 -4.13 7.75 12.55
CA CYS A 204 -3.82 9.16 12.28
C CYS A 204 -4.68 10.15 13.09
N MET A 205 -5.86 9.73 13.54
CA MET A 205 -6.72 10.51 14.44
C MET A 205 -6.46 10.16 15.92
N LYS A 206 -6.24 8.88 16.22
CA LYS A 206 -6.09 8.41 17.61
C LYS A 206 -4.70 8.64 18.20
N TRP A 207 -3.66 8.45 17.39
CA TRP A 207 -2.28 8.51 17.86
C TRP A 207 -1.75 9.93 18.01
N ARG A 208 -2.33 10.86 17.27
CA ARG A 208 -1.89 12.27 17.28
C ARG A 208 -2.69 13.19 18.22
N GLY A 209 -3.70 12.66 18.90
CA GLY A 209 -4.59 13.39 19.80
C GLY A 209 -5.88 13.84 19.17
#